data_f5fb55274b4b78c609d8de1cfe351d4e
#
_entry.id   f5fb55274b4b78c609d8de1cfe351d4e
#
_cell.length_a   1.000
_cell.length_b   1.000
_cell.length_c   1.000
_cell.angle_alpha   90.00
_cell.angle_beta   90.00
_cell.angle_gamma   90.00
#
_symmetry.space_group_name_H-M   'P 1'
#
loop_
_entity.id
_entity.type
_entity.pdbx_description
1 polymer ?
#
loop_
_entity_poly.entity_id
_entity_poly.type
_entity_poly.pdbx_seq_one_letter_code
_entity_poly.pdbx_strand_id
1 'polypeptide(L)'
;MSQYGQMTAMTDSMEIPHLAEENVQLSFMLALLKAADEPGIRKIQRTRLRLLASIAKQLSDGAEQMDMRVADVVAAASLAHGTFYRYFPDLRSAIEALVGDFAIFLYQQLANSRGGASGSRERVRDATLTYIRVFKANAGLMRCLNSLRREDTAFRKAFLELSRGWNTRMASAIARRRGIASVEEFLPTAYALGGMIDEFLTQLYLRQDPALTHLANDEEAVAELLTELWCLGAYGRLPSEGG
;
A
#
# COMPACT_ATOMS: atom_id res chain seq x y z
N MET A 1 26.29 4.17 5.93
CA MET A 1 25.47 3.71 4.80
C MET A 1 24.04 3.77 5.28
N SER A 2 23.20 4.57 4.64
CA SER A 2 21.84 4.90 5.09
C SER A 2 20.94 3.67 5.03
N GLN A 3 20.07 3.46 6.05
CA GLN A 3 19.03 2.42 6.08
C GLN A 3 18.16 2.36 4.80
N TYR A 4 18.07 3.46 4.08
CA TYR A 4 17.29 3.58 2.84
C TYR A 4 18.01 3.06 1.58
N GLY A 5 19.34 2.91 1.60
CA GLY A 5 20.07 2.18 0.56
C GLY A 5 19.75 0.68 0.57
N GLN A 6 19.22 0.17 1.69
CA GLN A 6 18.75 -1.21 1.80
C GLN A 6 17.31 -1.39 1.26
N MET A 7 16.48 -0.34 1.18
CA MET A 7 15.16 -0.45 0.56
C MET A 7 15.23 -0.73 -0.95
N THR A 8 16.23 -0.19 -1.64
CA THR A 8 16.46 -0.49 -3.07
C THR A 8 17.14 -1.86 -3.26
N ALA A 9 17.94 -2.32 -2.29
CA ALA A 9 18.56 -3.66 -2.32
C ALA A 9 17.64 -4.77 -1.76
N MET A 10 16.56 -4.42 -1.02
CA MET A 10 15.59 -5.36 -0.46
C MET A 10 14.51 -5.79 -1.46
N THR A 11 14.42 -5.18 -2.64
CA THR A 11 13.58 -5.70 -3.73
C THR A 11 14.02 -7.09 -4.21
N ASP A 12 15.25 -7.51 -3.88
CA ASP A 12 15.80 -8.81 -4.28
C ASP A 12 15.76 -9.87 -3.16
N SER A 13 15.29 -9.54 -1.95
CA SER A 13 15.41 -10.44 -0.78
C SER A 13 14.13 -10.65 0.02
N MET A 14 13.00 -10.04 -0.32
CA MET A 14 11.72 -10.34 0.30
C MET A 14 10.78 -10.96 -0.73
N GLU A 15 11.12 -12.19 -1.19
CA GLU A 15 10.10 -13.13 -1.63
C GLU A 15 9.22 -13.41 -0.41
N ILE A 16 8.09 -12.72 -0.33
CA ILE A 16 6.98 -13.17 0.51
C ILE A 16 6.57 -14.51 -0.11
N PRO A 17 6.68 -15.65 0.62
CA PRO A 17 6.33 -16.95 0.06
C PRO A 17 4.96 -16.88 -0.58
N HIS A 18 4.79 -17.48 -1.75
CA HIS A 18 3.56 -17.61 -2.53
C HIS A 18 2.31 -17.58 -1.65
N LEU A 19 1.59 -16.46 -1.65
CA LEU A 19 0.26 -16.39 -1.08
C LEU A 19 -0.65 -17.21 -2.00
N ALA A 20 -1.05 -18.39 -1.51
CA ALA A 20 -1.93 -19.31 -2.20
C ALA A 20 -3.22 -18.62 -2.69
N GLU A 21 -3.73 -19.07 -3.79
CA GLU A 21 -4.59 -18.46 -4.79
C GLU A 21 -6.01 -18.05 -4.40
N GLU A 22 -6.47 -18.14 -3.15
CA GLU A 22 -7.91 -17.99 -2.86
C GLU A 22 -8.33 -16.96 -1.79
N ASN A 23 -7.41 -16.29 -1.11
CA ASN A 23 -7.76 -15.17 -0.23
C ASN A 23 -6.68 -14.11 -0.26
N VAL A 24 -6.86 -13.08 -1.08
CA VAL A 24 -6.05 -11.86 -1.01
C VAL A 24 -6.14 -11.32 0.40
N GLN A 25 -5.09 -11.51 1.21
CA GLN A 25 -5.04 -11.02 2.57
C GLN A 25 -4.83 -9.50 2.51
N LEU A 26 -5.92 -8.74 2.64
CA LEU A 26 -5.92 -7.30 2.49
C LEU A 26 -5.29 -6.57 3.68
N SER A 27 -5.31 -7.20 4.86
CA SER A 27 -4.71 -6.64 6.08
C SER A 27 -3.21 -6.95 6.13
N PHE A 28 -2.37 -5.92 6.12
CA PHE A 28 -0.92 -6.09 6.23
C PHE A 28 -0.50 -6.64 7.59
N MET A 29 -1.17 -6.25 8.67
CA MET A 29 -0.94 -6.84 10.00
C MET A 29 -1.12 -8.36 9.96
N LEU A 30 -2.20 -8.85 9.37
CA LEU A 30 -2.46 -10.30 9.26
C LEU A 30 -1.45 -10.98 8.34
N ALA A 31 -1.00 -10.31 7.27
CA ALA A 31 0.07 -10.81 6.39
C ALA A 31 1.39 -10.98 7.16
N LEU A 32 1.76 -10.02 8.02
CA LEU A 32 2.95 -10.13 8.88
C LEU A 32 2.85 -11.30 9.86
N LEU A 33 1.67 -11.50 10.49
CA LEU A 33 1.45 -12.61 11.41
C LEU A 33 1.53 -13.96 10.69
N LYS A 34 0.90 -14.09 9.53
CA LYS A 34 0.96 -15.28 8.68
C LYS A 34 2.42 -15.60 8.31
N ALA A 35 3.17 -14.60 7.85
CA ALA A 35 4.58 -14.76 7.52
C ALA A 35 5.43 -15.15 8.76
N ALA A 36 5.08 -14.66 9.96
CA ALA A 36 5.77 -15.03 11.20
C ALA A 36 5.52 -16.49 11.60
N ASP A 37 4.39 -17.07 11.20
CA ASP A 37 4.00 -18.43 11.54
C ASP A 37 4.36 -19.46 10.43
N GLU A 38 4.97 -19.01 9.33
CA GLU A 38 5.42 -19.89 8.25
C GLU A 38 6.42 -20.96 8.76
N PRO A 39 6.27 -22.23 8.33
CA PRO A 39 7.22 -23.28 8.66
C PRO A 39 8.65 -22.93 8.17
N GLY A 40 9.63 -23.11 9.05
CA GLY A 40 11.05 -22.90 8.72
C GLY A 40 11.54 -21.46 8.82
N ILE A 41 10.69 -20.48 9.13
CA ILE A 41 11.15 -19.11 9.36
C ILE A 41 12.13 -19.03 10.55
N ARG A 42 13.24 -18.31 10.37
CA ARG A 42 14.24 -18.14 11.41
C ARG A 42 13.67 -17.35 12.59
N LYS A 43 14.03 -17.71 13.82
CA LYS A 43 13.57 -17.06 15.05
C LYS A 43 13.73 -15.53 15.01
N ILE A 44 14.83 -15.04 14.46
CA ILE A 44 15.09 -13.60 14.32
C ILE A 44 14.03 -12.93 13.43
N GLN A 45 13.73 -13.51 12.28
CA GLN A 45 12.71 -12.98 11.36
C GLN A 45 11.32 -13.04 11.98
N ARG A 46 10.96 -14.17 12.60
CA ARG A 46 9.68 -14.33 13.31
C ARG A 46 9.47 -13.24 14.36
N THR A 47 10.49 -12.99 15.18
CA THR A 47 10.39 -11.97 16.22
C THR A 47 10.24 -10.57 15.63
N ARG A 48 11.00 -10.24 14.57
CA ARG A 48 10.88 -8.95 13.87
C ARG A 48 9.46 -8.77 13.31
N LEU A 49 8.91 -9.77 12.64
CA LEU A 49 7.57 -9.71 12.07
C LEU A 49 6.48 -9.53 13.14
N ARG A 50 6.59 -10.21 14.28
CA ARG A 50 5.66 -10.05 15.40
C ARG A 50 5.71 -8.65 16.03
N LEU A 51 6.90 -8.06 16.15
CA LEU A 51 7.04 -6.66 16.58
C LEU A 51 6.36 -5.71 15.61
N LEU A 52 6.60 -5.87 14.30
CA LEU A 52 5.96 -5.04 13.27
C LEU A 52 4.43 -5.23 13.24
N ALA A 53 3.94 -6.46 13.38
CA ALA A 53 2.51 -6.74 13.46
C ALA A 53 1.85 -6.10 14.69
N SER A 54 2.56 -6.07 15.84
CA SER A 54 2.09 -5.38 17.05
C SER A 54 1.97 -3.87 16.83
N ILE A 55 2.93 -3.24 16.17
CA ILE A 55 2.87 -1.82 15.81
C ILE A 55 1.70 -1.58 14.83
N ALA A 56 1.58 -2.40 13.79
CA ALA A 56 0.50 -2.30 12.81
C ALA A 56 -0.89 -2.40 13.47
N LYS A 57 -1.05 -3.29 14.45
CA LYS A 57 -2.27 -3.41 15.23
C LYS A 57 -2.61 -2.13 15.98
N GLN A 58 -1.67 -1.56 16.70
CA GLN A 58 -1.90 -0.33 17.48
C GLN A 58 -2.29 0.84 16.58
N LEU A 59 -1.62 1.00 15.41
CA LEU A 59 -1.98 2.01 14.42
C LEU A 59 -3.39 1.78 13.84
N SER A 60 -3.78 0.52 13.64
CA SER A 60 -5.14 0.17 13.16
C SER A 60 -6.20 0.40 14.21
N ASP A 61 -5.88 0.23 15.48
CA ASP A 61 -6.76 0.52 16.62
C ASP A 61 -6.88 2.03 16.91
N GLY A 62 -6.21 2.88 16.13
CA GLY A 62 -6.31 4.34 16.21
C GLY A 62 -5.22 5.02 17.05
N ALA A 63 -4.21 4.28 17.52
CA ALA A 63 -3.08 4.92 18.21
C ALA A 63 -2.35 5.91 17.30
N GLU A 64 -2.06 7.09 17.82
CA GLU A 64 -1.19 8.04 17.15
C GLU A 64 0.28 7.63 17.33
N GLN A 65 1.10 7.89 16.31
CA GLN A 65 2.53 7.54 16.34
C GLN A 65 3.26 8.12 17.56
N MET A 66 2.86 9.32 18.00
CA MET A 66 3.48 10.04 19.14
C MET A 66 3.13 9.42 20.50
N ASP A 67 2.00 8.72 20.61
CA ASP A 67 1.52 8.15 21.87
C ASP A 67 1.99 6.71 22.09
N MET A 68 2.53 6.07 21.06
CA MET A 68 2.98 4.69 21.12
C MET A 68 4.24 4.53 21.98
N ARG A 69 4.29 3.45 22.76
CA ARG A 69 5.42 3.12 23.63
C ARG A 69 5.99 1.74 23.30
N VAL A 70 7.30 1.61 23.37
CA VAL A 70 7.98 0.32 23.18
C VAL A 70 7.45 -0.75 24.14
N ALA A 71 7.10 -0.35 25.39
CA ALA A 71 6.53 -1.26 26.37
C ALA A 71 5.23 -1.93 25.88
N ASP A 72 4.34 -1.16 25.26
CA ASP A 72 3.06 -1.65 24.75
C ASP A 72 3.26 -2.56 23.53
N VAL A 73 4.21 -2.19 22.66
CA VAL A 73 4.57 -3.00 21.49
C VAL A 73 5.10 -4.38 21.88
N VAL A 74 6.02 -4.45 22.83
CA VAL A 74 6.60 -5.74 23.25
C VAL A 74 5.61 -6.56 24.07
N ALA A 75 4.78 -5.92 24.90
CA ALA A 75 3.72 -6.60 25.64
C ALA A 75 2.71 -7.27 24.69
N ALA A 76 2.22 -6.55 23.68
CA ALA A 76 1.30 -7.09 22.69
C ALA A 76 1.94 -8.20 21.81
N ALA A 77 3.25 -8.14 21.59
CA ALA A 77 4.01 -9.19 20.90
C ALA A 77 4.41 -10.38 21.83
N SER A 78 4.08 -10.34 23.12
CA SER A 78 4.49 -11.32 24.15
C SER A 78 6.02 -11.47 24.22
N LEU A 79 6.75 -10.35 24.19
CA LEU A 79 8.21 -10.29 24.21
C LEU A 79 8.73 -9.48 25.41
N ALA A 80 9.96 -9.75 25.84
CA ALA A 80 10.64 -8.95 26.87
C ALA A 80 11.05 -7.58 26.30
N HIS A 81 11.01 -6.52 27.14
CA HIS A 81 11.31 -5.14 26.75
C HIS A 81 12.65 -4.98 26.02
N GLY A 82 13.72 -5.58 26.53
CA GLY A 82 15.05 -5.53 25.89
C GLY A 82 15.13 -6.23 24.53
N THR A 83 14.10 -7.03 24.16
CA THR A 83 14.08 -7.71 22.86
C THR A 83 13.89 -6.70 21.73
N PHE A 84 13.12 -5.65 21.93
CA PHE A 84 12.85 -4.63 20.91
C PHE A 84 14.13 -4.01 20.33
N TYR A 85 15.04 -3.58 21.22
CA TYR A 85 16.27 -2.86 20.85
C TYR A 85 17.31 -3.72 20.12
N ARG A 86 17.12 -5.04 20.06
CA ARG A 86 17.90 -5.95 19.21
C ARG A 86 17.51 -5.88 17.74
N TYR A 87 16.32 -5.36 17.43
CA TYR A 87 15.77 -5.27 16.06
C TYR A 87 15.68 -3.85 15.57
N PHE A 88 15.35 -2.91 16.44
CA PHE A 88 15.15 -1.51 16.10
C PHE A 88 15.81 -0.62 17.16
N PRO A 89 16.55 0.43 16.74
CA PRO A 89 17.20 1.35 17.68
C PRO A 89 16.16 2.16 18.47
N ASP A 90 15.02 2.46 17.86
CA ASP A 90 13.92 3.21 18.45
C ASP A 90 12.58 2.87 17.76
N LEU A 91 11.50 3.38 18.32
CA LEU A 91 10.16 3.14 17.81
C LEU A 91 9.94 3.80 16.44
N ARG A 92 10.53 4.98 16.22
CA ARG A 92 10.44 5.68 14.93
C ARG A 92 11.01 4.83 13.80
N SER A 93 12.22 4.29 13.99
CA SER A 93 12.87 3.39 13.02
C SER A 93 12.04 2.13 12.74
N ALA A 94 11.36 1.59 13.77
CA ALA A 94 10.47 0.44 13.60
C ALA A 94 9.22 0.81 12.77
N ILE A 95 8.64 1.98 13.00
CA ILE A 95 7.48 2.49 12.25
C ILE A 95 7.89 2.78 10.79
N GLU A 96 9.03 3.41 10.56
CA GLU A 96 9.55 3.66 9.21
C GLU A 96 9.76 2.34 8.44
N ALA A 97 10.33 1.33 9.08
CA ALA A 97 10.48 0.00 8.48
C ALA A 97 9.12 -0.66 8.18
N LEU A 98 8.16 -0.60 9.13
CA LEU A 98 6.80 -1.11 8.94
C LEU A 98 6.10 -0.45 7.75
N VAL A 99 6.15 0.88 7.66
CA VAL A 99 5.47 1.64 6.60
C VAL A 99 6.15 1.44 5.25
N GLY A 100 7.48 1.24 5.23
CA GLY A 100 8.22 0.85 4.04
C GLY A 100 7.79 -0.53 3.52
N ASP A 101 7.75 -1.52 4.41
CA ASP A 101 7.29 -2.87 4.09
C ASP A 101 5.80 -2.87 3.63
N PHE A 102 4.97 -2.03 4.27
CA PHE A 102 3.57 -1.83 3.87
C PHE A 102 3.42 -1.23 2.47
N ALA A 103 4.24 -0.24 2.10
CA ALA A 103 4.20 0.35 0.76
C ALA A 103 4.53 -0.70 -0.33
N ILE A 104 5.50 -1.58 -0.07
CA ILE A 104 5.82 -2.70 -0.97
C ILE A 104 4.62 -3.65 -1.07
N PHE A 105 4.04 -4.05 0.05
CA PHE A 105 2.85 -4.91 0.09
C PHE A 105 1.70 -4.31 -0.71
N LEU A 106 1.39 -3.03 -0.54
CA LEU A 106 0.35 -2.33 -1.28
C LEU A 106 0.53 -2.46 -2.80
N TYR A 107 1.72 -2.14 -3.31
CA TYR A 107 1.98 -2.24 -4.75
C TYR A 107 1.97 -3.68 -5.27
N GLN A 108 2.34 -4.66 -4.45
CA GLN A 108 2.21 -6.09 -4.79
C GLN A 108 0.73 -6.49 -4.92
N GLN A 109 -0.14 -6.06 -3.99
CA GLN A 109 -1.58 -6.32 -4.09
C GLN A 109 -2.17 -5.74 -5.38
N LEU A 110 -1.81 -4.50 -5.72
CA LEU A 110 -2.25 -3.87 -6.96
C LEU A 110 -1.72 -4.59 -8.22
N ALA A 111 -0.48 -5.05 -8.19
CA ALA A 111 0.12 -5.78 -9.30
C ALA A 111 -0.54 -7.15 -9.52
N ASN A 112 -1.04 -7.78 -8.46
CA ASN A 112 -1.68 -9.10 -8.48
C ASN A 112 -3.18 -9.05 -8.75
N SER A 113 -3.80 -7.85 -8.82
CA SER A 113 -5.20 -7.73 -9.18
C SER A 113 -5.46 -8.33 -10.58
N ARG A 114 -6.54 -9.10 -10.74
CA ARG A 114 -6.72 -10.04 -11.87
C ARG A 114 -7.81 -9.67 -12.89
N GLY A 115 -8.40 -8.50 -12.82
CA GLY A 115 -9.46 -8.10 -13.77
C GLY A 115 -8.95 -8.01 -15.21
N GLY A 116 -9.67 -8.54 -16.17
CA GLY A 116 -9.58 -8.36 -17.62
C GLY A 116 -8.19 -8.26 -18.28
N ALA A 117 -8.15 -7.90 -19.55
CA ALA A 117 -6.92 -7.63 -20.28
C ALA A 117 -6.23 -6.34 -19.79
N SER A 118 -4.91 -6.27 -19.90
CA SER A 118 -4.14 -5.07 -19.50
C SER A 118 -4.69 -3.81 -20.19
N GLY A 119 -5.05 -2.81 -19.39
CA GLY A 119 -5.63 -1.55 -19.87
C GLY A 119 -7.14 -1.62 -20.17
N SER A 120 -7.81 -2.76 -19.97
CA SER A 120 -9.26 -2.84 -20.04
C SER A 120 -9.94 -2.15 -18.84
N ARG A 121 -11.23 -1.84 -19.00
CA ARG A 121 -12.03 -1.26 -17.92
C ARG A 121 -12.11 -2.20 -16.70
N GLU A 122 -12.31 -3.49 -16.95
CA GLU A 122 -12.36 -4.53 -15.91
C GLU A 122 -11.05 -4.56 -15.11
N ARG A 123 -9.90 -4.46 -15.80
CA ARG A 123 -8.60 -4.43 -15.14
C ARG A 123 -8.42 -3.20 -14.26
N VAL A 124 -8.85 -2.04 -14.73
CA VAL A 124 -8.83 -0.79 -13.95
C VAL A 124 -9.74 -0.92 -12.74
N ARG A 125 -10.96 -1.43 -12.93
CA ARG A 125 -11.95 -1.62 -11.86
C ARG A 125 -11.45 -2.57 -10.78
N ASP A 126 -10.90 -3.72 -11.17
CA ASP A 126 -10.38 -4.71 -10.24
C ASP A 126 -9.19 -4.15 -9.42
N ALA A 127 -8.27 -3.45 -10.07
CA ALA A 127 -7.17 -2.78 -9.38
C ALA A 127 -7.67 -1.68 -8.42
N THR A 128 -8.67 -0.90 -8.84
CA THR A 128 -9.28 0.16 -8.03
C THR A 128 -9.98 -0.43 -6.80
N LEU A 129 -10.79 -1.47 -6.99
CA LEU A 129 -11.48 -2.16 -5.90
C LEU A 129 -10.50 -2.80 -4.92
N THR A 130 -9.45 -3.44 -5.43
CA THR A 130 -8.36 -3.98 -4.60
C THR A 130 -7.71 -2.87 -3.78
N TYR A 131 -7.44 -1.70 -4.39
CA TYR A 131 -6.84 -0.57 -3.68
C TYR A 131 -7.76 -0.03 -2.58
N ILE A 132 -9.05 0.14 -2.86
CA ILE A 132 -10.05 0.58 -1.87
C ILE A 132 -10.04 -0.35 -0.65
N ARG A 133 -10.09 -1.66 -0.89
CA ARG A 133 -10.12 -2.67 0.17
C ARG A 133 -8.83 -2.68 1.00
N VAL A 134 -7.67 -2.64 0.35
CA VAL A 134 -6.38 -2.54 1.05
C VAL A 134 -6.30 -1.24 1.84
N PHE A 135 -6.74 -0.13 1.27
CA PHE A 135 -6.76 1.19 1.94
C PHE A 135 -7.59 1.15 3.22
N LYS A 136 -8.82 0.63 3.16
CA LYS A 136 -9.71 0.50 4.31
C LYS A 136 -9.16 -0.45 5.37
N ALA A 137 -8.69 -1.63 4.96
CA ALA A 137 -8.14 -2.63 5.88
C ALA A 137 -6.88 -2.15 6.62
N ASN A 138 -6.21 -1.10 6.10
CA ASN A 138 -4.96 -0.57 6.64
C ASN A 138 -5.00 0.96 6.86
N ALA A 139 -6.16 1.51 7.19
CA ALA A 139 -6.35 2.97 7.30
C ALA A 139 -5.33 3.64 8.24
N GLY A 140 -4.99 3.02 9.37
CA GLY A 140 -3.96 3.51 10.29
C GLY A 140 -2.57 3.58 9.67
N LEU A 141 -2.19 2.55 8.90
CA LEU A 141 -0.92 2.53 8.16
C LEU A 141 -0.91 3.56 7.01
N MET A 142 -2.04 3.74 6.32
CA MET A 142 -2.19 4.78 5.29
C MET A 142 -2.02 6.18 5.87
N ARG A 143 -2.58 6.44 7.05
CA ARG A 143 -2.39 7.71 7.78
C ARG A 143 -0.92 7.94 8.10
N CYS A 144 -0.25 6.92 8.64
CA CYS A 144 1.16 6.96 8.97
C CYS A 144 2.06 7.17 7.73
N LEU A 145 1.78 6.47 6.63
CA LEU A 145 2.44 6.64 5.33
C LEU A 145 2.33 8.09 4.84
N ASN A 146 1.12 8.66 4.89
CA ASN A 146 0.87 10.04 4.47
C ASN A 146 1.60 11.07 5.35
N SER A 147 1.77 10.82 6.66
CA SER A 147 2.56 11.66 7.56
C SER A 147 4.05 11.58 7.25
N LEU A 148 4.62 10.39 7.20
CA LEU A 148 6.04 10.18 6.93
C LEU A 148 6.48 10.74 5.57
N ARG A 149 5.66 10.63 4.54
CA ARG A 149 5.93 11.24 3.22
C ARG A 149 6.08 12.75 3.28
N ARG A 150 5.44 13.43 4.22
CA ARG A 150 5.54 14.89 4.39
C ARG A 150 6.72 15.30 5.26
N GLU A 151 7.00 14.54 6.30
CA GLU A 151 7.92 14.90 7.37
C GLU A 151 9.35 14.43 7.14
N ASP A 152 9.53 13.24 6.56
CA ASP A 152 10.84 12.61 6.38
C ASP A 152 11.31 12.65 4.93
N THR A 153 12.41 13.37 4.68
CA THR A 153 12.96 13.55 3.32
C THR A 153 13.54 12.25 2.75
N ALA A 154 14.17 11.42 3.57
CA ALA A 154 14.79 10.19 3.10
C ALA A 154 13.72 9.12 2.82
N PHE A 155 12.72 8.98 3.70
CA PHE A 155 11.56 8.13 3.47
C PHE A 155 10.81 8.55 2.21
N ARG A 156 10.55 9.86 2.05
CA ARG A 156 9.89 10.40 0.87
C ARG A 156 10.62 10.06 -0.41
N LYS A 157 11.96 10.15 -0.44
CA LYS A 157 12.76 9.81 -1.63
C LYS A 157 12.58 8.34 -2.01
N ALA A 158 12.70 7.43 -1.05
CA ALA A 158 12.53 6.00 -1.29
C ALA A 158 11.10 5.65 -1.73
N PHE A 159 10.09 6.29 -1.12
CA PHE A 159 8.69 6.13 -1.54
C PHE A 159 8.45 6.65 -2.96
N LEU A 160 9.06 7.78 -3.35
CA LEU A 160 8.94 8.33 -4.70
C LEU A 160 9.53 7.38 -5.76
N GLU A 161 10.64 6.70 -5.45
CA GLU A 161 11.23 5.69 -6.35
C GLU A 161 10.28 4.50 -6.55
N LEU A 162 9.70 3.99 -5.46
CA LEU A 162 8.71 2.90 -5.52
C LEU A 162 7.46 3.32 -6.29
N SER A 163 6.91 4.50 -5.99
CA SER A 163 5.76 5.09 -6.67
C SER A 163 6.02 5.33 -8.16
N ARG A 164 7.25 5.76 -8.52
CA ARG A 164 7.64 5.93 -9.92
C ARG A 164 7.55 4.63 -10.71
N GLY A 165 8.01 3.52 -10.13
CA GLY A 165 7.89 2.20 -10.78
C GLY A 165 6.44 1.82 -11.08
N TRP A 166 5.53 2.08 -10.14
CA TRP A 166 4.10 1.87 -10.34
C TRP A 166 3.53 2.79 -11.43
N ASN A 167 3.79 4.10 -11.36
CA ASN A 167 3.27 5.07 -12.33
C ASN A 167 3.81 4.81 -13.74
N THR A 168 5.07 4.35 -13.88
CA THR A 168 5.63 3.92 -15.17
C THR A 168 4.87 2.71 -15.73
N ARG A 169 4.49 1.75 -14.89
CA ARG A 169 3.66 0.61 -15.31
C ARG A 169 2.28 1.06 -15.78
N MET A 170 1.65 2.01 -15.09
CA MET A 170 0.35 2.58 -15.50
C MET A 170 0.48 3.37 -16.81
N ALA A 171 1.48 4.24 -16.93
CA ALA A 171 1.75 4.97 -18.17
C ALA A 171 1.98 4.02 -19.36
N SER A 172 2.71 2.91 -19.14
CA SER A 172 2.91 1.87 -20.17
C SER A 172 1.61 1.19 -20.57
N ALA A 173 0.68 0.96 -19.65
CA ALA A 173 -0.62 0.39 -19.96
C ALA A 173 -1.48 1.37 -20.78
N ILE A 174 -1.45 2.67 -20.44
CA ILE A 174 -2.14 3.73 -21.20
C ILE A 174 -1.57 3.84 -22.60
N ALA A 175 -0.24 3.94 -22.75
CA ALA A 175 0.47 4.04 -24.02
C ALA A 175 0.09 2.89 -24.97
N ARG A 176 0.19 1.63 -24.47
CA ARG A 176 -0.20 0.44 -25.26
C ARG A 176 -1.63 0.51 -25.76
N ARG A 177 -2.58 0.89 -24.91
CA ARG A 177 -4.00 0.97 -25.28
C ARG A 177 -4.28 2.08 -26.29
N ARG A 178 -3.51 3.19 -26.22
CA ARG A 178 -3.61 4.29 -27.20
C ARG A 178 -2.82 4.04 -28.48
N GLY A 179 -2.04 2.97 -28.56
CA GLY A 179 -1.19 2.67 -29.71
C GLY A 179 -0.02 3.65 -29.86
N ILE A 180 0.43 4.28 -28.75
CA ILE A 180 1.52 5.26 -28.72
C ILE A 180 2.73 4.62 -28.06
N ALA A 181 3.92 4.76 -28.68
CA ALA A 181 5.15 4.12 -28.22
C ALA A 181 5.78 4.83 -26.99
N SER A 182 5.56 6.15 -26.85
CA SER A 182 6.17 6.93 -25.77
C SER A 182 5.43 6.73 -24.45
N VAL A 183 6.10 6.10 -23.49
CA VAL A 183 5.61 5.92 -22.12
C VAL A 183 5.72 7.23 -21.33
N GLU A 184 6.75 8.02 -21.58
CA GLU A 184 7.04 9.30 -20.93
C GLU A 184 5.90 10.29 -21.11
N GLU A 185 5.23 10.28 -22.26
CA GLU A 185 4.11 11.15 -22.56
C GLU A 185 2.92 10.94 -21.60
N PHE A 186 2.73 9.70 -21.11
CA PHE A 186 1.62 9.35 -20.22
C PHE A 186 2.00 9.32 -18.74
N LEU A 187 3.26 9.54 -18.40
CA LEU A 187 3.69 9.54 -17.02
C LEU A 187 3.00 10.63 -16.18
N PRO A 188 2.88 11.90 -16.63
CA PRO A 188 2.10 12.91 -15.91
C PRO A 188 0.63 12.51 -15.71
N THR A 189 0.00 11.90 -16.72
CA THR A 189 -1.37 11.41 -16.63
C THR A 189 -1.50 10.32 -15.56
N ALA A 190 -0.59 9.35 -15.53
CA ALA A 190 -0.59 8.29 -14.52
C ALA A 190 -0.46 8.86 -13.09
N TYR A 191 0.43 9.83 -12.89
CA TYR A 191 0.58 10.52 -11.58
C TYR A 191 -0.68 11.30 -11.19
N ALA A 192 -1.28 12.04 -12.12
CA ALA A 192 -2.49 12.82 -11.86
C ALA A 192 -3.66 11.92 -11.46
N LEU A 193 -3.89 10.83 -12.20
CA LEU A 193 -4.96 9.88 -11.93
C LEU A 193 -4.73 9.10 -10.64
N GLY A 194 -3.48 8.68 -10.36
CA GLY A 194 -3.13 8.06 -9.09
C GLY A 194 -3.36 8.98 -7.90
N GLY A 195 -2.91 10.25 -8.01
CA GLY A 195 -3.13 11.27 -6.97
C GLY A 195 -4.60 11.59 -6.74
N MET A 196 -5.43 11.58 -7.79
CA MET A 196 -6.88 11.74 -7.68
C MET A 196 -7.49 10.62 -6.81
N ILE A 197 -7.13 9.37 -7.06
CA ILE A 197 -7.62 8.22 -6.27
C ILE A 197 -7.13 8.32 -4.83
N ASP A 198 -5.83 8.57 -4.62
CA ASP A 198 -5.22 8.68 -3.28
C ASP A 198 -5.93 9.74 -2.42
N GLU A 199 -6.13 10.93 -2.98
CA GLU A 199 -6.77 12.03 -2.26
C GLU A 199 -8.25 11.74 -2.00
N PHE A 200 -8.99 11.21 -2.98
CA PHE A 200 -10.39 10.85 -2.80
C PHE A 200 -10.58 9.83 -1.67
N LEU A 201 -9.77 8.75 -1.64
CA LEU A 201 -9.84 7.76 -0.57
C LEU A 201 -9.38 8.34 0.79
N THR A 202 -8.44 9.28 0.77
CA THR A 202 -8.03 10.00 1.99
C THR A 202 -9.18 10.83 2.55
N GLN A 203 -9.91 11.58 1.72
CA GLN A 203 -11.09 12.35 2.13
C GLN A 203 -12.18 11.42 2.68
N LEU A 204 -12.45 10.32 1.95
CA LEU A 204 -13.53 9.40 2.29
C LEU A 204 -13.25 8.60 3.57
N TYR A 205 -12.07 7.99 3.71
CA TYR A 205 -11.79 7.01 4.76
C TYR A 205 -10.92 7.52 5.90
N LEU A 206 -10.04 8.50 5.68
CA LEU A 206 -9.18 9.02 6.75
C LEU A 206 -9.70 10.30 7.35
N ARG A 207 -10.19 11.24 6.53
CA ARG A 207 -10.76 12.51 7.01
C ARG A 207 -12.26 12.40 7.28
N GLN A 208 -12.92 11.40 6.71
CA GLN A 208 -14.35 11.12 6.87
C GLN A 208 -15.20 12.37 6.54
N ASP A 209 -14.92 12.98 5.37
CA ASP A 209 -15.62 14.18 4.93
C ASP A 209 -17.15 13.94 4.94
N PRO A 210 -17.93 14.76 5.65
CA PRO A 210 -19.39 14.58 5.74
C PRO A 210 -20.09 14.54 4.40
N ALA A 211 -19.59 15.24 3.37
CA ALA A 211 -20.16 15.25 2.04
C ALA A 211 -20.05 13.89 1.32
N LEU A 212 -19.10 13.04 1.72
CA LEU A 212 -18.81 11.74 1.11
C LEU A 212 -19.32 10.54 1.94
N THR A 213 -19.89 10.77 3.12
CA THR A 213 -20.26 9.70 4.07
C THR A 213 -21.21 8.66 3.46
N HIS A 214 -22.08 9.07 2.53
CA HIS A 214 -23.00 8.18 1.85
C HIS A 214 -22.30 7.10 0.99
N LEU A 215 -21.03 7.31 0.60
CA LEU A 215 -20.22 6.38 -0.17
C LEU A 215 -19.35 5.45 0.72
N ALA A 216 -19.19 5.77 2.00
CA ALA A 216 -18.18 5.10 2.85
C ALA A 216 -18.40 3.58 3.01
N ASN A 217 -19.64 3.11 2.87
CA ASN A 217 -20.01 1.70 3.00
C ASN A 217 -20.28 1.01 1.65
N ASP A 218 -20.15 1.71 0.52
CA ASP A 218 -20.39 1.16 -0.81
C ASP A 218 -19.09 1.17 -1.63
N GLU A 219 -18.26 0.15 -1.40
CA GLU A 219 -16.96 0.00 -2.09
C GLU A 219 -17.13 -0.17 -3.60
N GLU A 220 -18.22 -0.80 -4.03
CA GLU A 220 -18.50 -1.05 -5.43
C GLU A 220 -18.86 0.26 -6.16
N ALA A 221 -19.70 1.11 -5.56
CA ALA A 221 -20.02 2.43 -6.10
C ALA A 221 -18.77 3.32 -6.18
N VAL A 222 -17.92 3.30 -5.14
CA VAL A 222 -16.63 4.03 -5.15
C VAL A 222 -15.70 3.51 -6.24
N ALA A 223 -15.59 2.18 -6.39
CA ALA A 223 -14.75 1.59 -7.42
C ALA A 223 -15.24 1.94 -8.82
N GLU A 224 -16.55 1.94 -9.04
CA GLU A 224 -17.16 2.29 -10.31
C GLU A 224 -16.88 3.75 -10.68
N LEU A 225 -17.15 4.68 -9.76
CA LEU A 225 -16.86 6.11 -9.92
C LEU A 225 -15.40 6.37 -10.29
N LEU A 226 -14.48 5.82 -9.52
CA LEU A 226 -13.04 6.04 -9.72
C LEU A 226 -12.55 5.37 -11.00
N THR A 227 -13.11 4.22 -11.38
CA THR A 227 -12.80 3.54 -12.65
C THR A 227 -13.25 4.37 -13.83
N GLU A 228 -14.44 4.94 -13.78
CA GLU A 228 -14.97 5.81 -14.83
C GLU A 228 -14.06 7.04 -15.01
N LEU A 229 -13.75 7.75 -13.93
CA LEU A 229 -12.87 8.91 -13.95
C LEU A 229 -11.48 8.57 -14.48
N TRP A 230 -10.93 7.41 -14.05
CA TRP A 230 -9.65 6.92 -14.57
C TRP A 230 -9.71 6.68 -16.09
N CYS A 231 -10.73 5.95 -16.56
CA CYS A 231 -10.86 5.63 -17.97
C CYS A 231 -11.06 6.89 -18.85
N LEU A 232 -11.85 7.85 -18.38
CA LEU A 232 -12.02 9.14 -19.05
C LEU A 232 -10.70 9.91 -19.14
N GLY A 233 -9.95 9.99 -18.04
CA GLY A 233 -8.65 10.69 -18.00
C GLY A 233 -7.57 9.98 -18.81
N ALA A 234 -7.50 8.65 -18.73
CA ALA A 234 -6.49 7.86 -19.42
C ALA A 234 -6.77 7.69 -20.92
N TYR A 235 -8.03 7.53 -21.33
CA TYR A 235 -8.40 7.11 -22.68
C TYR A 235 -9.24 8.12 -23.45
N GLY A 236 -9.73 9.19 -22.82
CA GLY A 236 -10.48 10.27 -23.45
C GLY A 236 -11.96 9.96 -23.75
N ARG A 237 -12.37 8.70 -23.66
CA ARG A 237 -13.78 8.25 -23.74
C ARG A 237 -13.90 6.92 -23.03
N LEU A 238 -15.07 6.66 -22.42
CA LEU A 238 -15.41 5.29 -22.03
C LEU A 238 -15.38 4.41 -23.28
N PRO A 239 -14.80 3.20 -23.22
CA PRO A 239 -15.03 2.22 -24.28
C PRO A 239 -16.54 2.03 -24.38
N SER A 240 -17.14 2.27 -25.57
CA SER A 240 -18.53 1.95 -25.83
C SER A 240 -18.74 0.47 -25.49
N GLU A 241 -19.74 0.17 -24.68
CA GLU A 241 -20.24 -1.19 -24.52
C GLU A 241 -20.77 -1.62 -25.88
N GLY A 242 -20.08 -2.49 -26.58
CA GLY A 242 -20.52 -3.10 -27.82
C GLY A 242 -19.97 -2.46 -29.09
N GLY A 243 -18.94 -3.02 -29.61
CA GLY A 243 -18.47 -3.01 -30.94
C GLY A 243 -17.82 -4.35 -31.24
#